data_9890b6032623398fc2b9c339992a0c57
#
_entry.id   9890b6032623398fc2b9c339992a0c57
#
_cell.length_a   1.000
_cell.length_b   1.000
_cell.length_c   1.000
_cell.angle_alpha   90.00
_cell.angle_beta   90.00
_cell.angle_gamma   90.00
#
_symmetry.space_group_name_H-M   'P 1'
#
loop_
_entity.id
_entity.type
_entity.pdbx_description
1 polymer ?
#
loop_
_entity_poly.entity_id
_entity_poly.type
_entity_poly.pdbx_seq_one_letter_code
_entity_poly.pdbx_strand_id
1 'polypeptide(L)'
;MPKTIVVTGASSGFGALTVRALARDGHVVWAGMRDTAGRNAPAVAELERLAAAEKLALRAVEMDVGDQAAVDAAIATVVADGGRLDVVVHNAGHMVLGPVEAFTPEQIAEIYDVNVVSTQRVNRAALPHLRAQRDGLLVWVGSSSSRGGTPPYLGPYFAAKAGEDALAVSYAAELARFGIDTTIVVPGSFTHGTNHFAHAGHPADTRVEAAYEARYAGLVDQVGERLAALAPPDADANEVALAIARVVATPKGERPFRVHIDPAHDGAEEVFELGDRIRRDFYGRIGLEDLLRPAA
;
A
#
# COMPACT_ATOMS: atom_id res chain seq x y z
N MET A 1 -10.62 -9.01 19.78
CA MET A 1 -11.98 -9.07 19.19
C MET A 1 -11.85 -9.01 17.67
N PRO A 2 -12.73 -9.68 16.91
CA PRO A 2 -12.76 -9.54 15.45
C PRO A 2 -12.90 -8.07 15.03
N LYS A 3 -12.20 -7.68 13.97
CA LYS A 3 -12.25 -6.33 13.38
C LYS A 3 -12.85 -6.40 11.99
N THR A 4 -13.51 -5.34 11.54
CA THR A 4 -13.94 -5.18 10.14
C THR A 4 -12.85 -4.41 9.39
N ILE A 5 -12.28 -5.05 8.36
CA ILE A 5 -11.09 -4.59 7.65
C ILE A 5 -11.39 -4.50 6.15
N VAL A 6 -11.00 -3.41 5.53
CA VAL A 6 -10.97 -3.30 4.06
C VAL A 6 -9.53 -3.19 3.56
N VAL A 7 -9.20 -3.96 2.52
CA VAL A 7 -7.89 -3.95 1.86
C VAL A 7 -8.08 -3.57 0.40
N THR A 8 -7.47 -2.50 -0.04
CA THR A 8 -7.55 -2.05 -1.44
C THR A 8 -6.58 -2.82 -2.34
N GLY A 9 -6.94 -3.07 -3.59
CA GLY A 9 -6.07 -3.76 -4.55
C GLY A 9 -5.78 -5.22 -4.17
N ALA A 10 -6.79 -5.93 -3.65
CA ALA A 10 -6.64 -7.26 -3.07
C ALA A 10 -6.74 -8.42 -4.07
N SER A 11 -6.73 -8.16 -5.39
CA SER A 11 -6.82 -9.22 -6.41
C SER A 11 -5.54 -10.03 -6.60
N SER A 12 -4.38 -9.52 -6.15
CA SER A 12 -3.08 -10.19 -6.32
C SER A 12 -2.04 -9.65 -5.32
N GLY A 13 -0.82 -10.20 -5.35
CA GLY A 13 0.35 -9.72 -4.59
C GLY A 13 0.09 -9.57 -3.10
N PHE A 14 0.67 -8.53 -2.50
CA PHE A 14 0.55 -8.28 -1.05
C PHE A 14 -0.90 -8.14 -0.58
N GLY A 15 -1.78 -7.53 -1.38
CA GLY A 15 -3.18 -7.40 -1.02
C GLY A 15 -3.89 -8.74 -0.87
N ALA A 16 -3.70 -9.68 -1.82
CA ALA A 16 -4.27 -11.00 -1.75
C ALA A 16 -3.70 -11.85 -0.59
N LEU A 17 -2.41 -11.71 -0.30
CA LEU A 17 -1.78 -12.35 0.86
C LEU A 17 -2.34 -11.78 2.17
N THR A 18 -2.46 -10.44 2.25
CA THR A 18 -2.95 -9.73 3.43
C THR A 18 -4.39 -10.10 3.80
N VAL A 19 -5.30 -10.15 2.82
CA VAL A 19 -6.70 -10.51 3.13
C VAL A 19 -6.82 -11.93 3.66
N ARG A 20 -5.99 -12.86 3.15
CA ARG A 20 -5.94 -14.25 3.63
C ARG A 20 -5.40 -14.33 5.06
N ALA A 21 -4.30 -13.65 5.34
CA ALA A 21 -3.69 -13.63 6.68
C ALA A 21 -4.68 -13.07 7.73
N LEU A 22 -5.24 -11.88 7.47
CA LEU A 22 -6.18 -11.23 8.37
C LEU A 22 -7.47 -12.04 8.60
N ALA A 23 -7.98 -12.71 7.56
CA ALA A 23 -9.17 -13.56 7.70
C ALA A 23 -8.89 -14.81 8.54
N ARG A 24 -7.70 -15.41 8.40
CA ARG A 24 -7.25 -16.54 9.24
C ARG A 24 -7.04 -16.14 10.70
N ASP A 25 -6.71 -14.89 10.97
CA ASP A 25 -6.66 -14.32 12.32
C ASP A 25 -8.05 -14.05 12.92
N GLY A 26 -9.12 -14.41 12.19
CA GLY A 26 -10.51 -14.33 12.66
C GLY A 26 -11.17 -12.95 12.48
N HIS A 27 -10.63 -12.11 11.61
CA HIS A 27 -11.23 -10.82 11.27
C HIS A 27 -12.29 -10.95 10.15
N VAL A 28 -13.19 -9.98 10.06
CA VAL A 28 -14.10 -9.82 8.91
C VAL A 28 -13.38 -8.96 7.87
N VAL A 29 -12.99 -9.56 6.73
CA VAL A 29 -12.12 -8.93 5.76
C VAL A 29 -12.82 -8.74 4.42
N TRP A 30 -12.73 -7.53 3.91
CA TRP A 30 -13.25 -7.13 2.61
C TRP A 30 -12.10 -6.88 1.63
N ALA A 31 -12.04 -7.70 0.60
CA ALA A 31 -11.07 -7.61 -0.47
C ALA A 31 -11.58 -6.64 -1.55
N GLY A 32 -11.13 -5.38 -1.50
CA GLY A 32 -11.45 -4.37 -2.50
C GLY A 32 -10.73 -4.66 -3.82
N MET A 33 -11.52 -4.91 -4.87
CA MET A 33 -11.03 -5.22 -6.22
C MET A 33 -11.88 -4.45 -7.24
N ARG A 34 -11.27 -3.96 -8.30
CA ARG A 34 -12.00 -3.39 -9.45
C ARG A 34 -12.43 -4.51 -10.42
N ASP A 35 -13.48 -4.27 -11.18
CA ASP A 35 -13.95 -5.17 -12.25
C ASP A 35 -14.09 -6.63 -11.79
N THR A 36 -14.82 -6.81 -10.69
CA THR A 36 -15.03 -8.12 -10.02
C THR A 36 -15.80 -9.12 -10.86
N ALA A 37 -16.65 -8.64 -11.77
CA ALA A 37 -17.41 -9.48 -12.70
C ALA A 37 -16.67 -9.77 -14.01
N GLY A 38 -15.60 -9.01 -14.32
CA GLY A 38 -14.81 -9.15 -15.54
C GLY A 38 -13.40 -9.64 -15.27
N ARG A 39 -12.41 -8.74 -15.38
CA ARG A 39 -10.98 -9.07 -15.29
C ARG A 39 -10.61 -9.80 -13.99
N ASN A 40 -11.18 -9.41 -12.86
CA ASN A 40 -10.86 -9.99 -11.56
C ASN A 40 -11.85 -11.08 -11.09
N ALA A 41 -12.82 -11.50 -11.94
CA ALA A 41 -13.73 -12.61 -11.61
C ALA A 41 -13.01 -13.91 -11.18
N PRO A 42 -11.88 -14.32 -11.79
CA PRO A 42 -11.12 -15.48 -11.32
C PRO A 42 -10.55 -15.31 -9.90
N ALA A 43 -10.07 -14.11 -9.54
CA ALA A 43 -9.57 -13.82 -8.21
C ALA A 43 -10.70 -13.83 -7.16
N VAL A 44 -11.88 -13.31 -7.51
CA VAL A 44 -13.08 -13.38 -6.67
C VAL A 44 -13.46 -14.83 -6.41
N ALA A 45 -13.57 -15.67 -7.47
CA ALA A 45 -13.94 -17.07 -7.34
C ALA A 45 -12.92 -17.87 -6.49
N GLU A 46 -11.63 -17.57 -6.59
CA GLU A 46 -10.60 -18.18 -5.76
C GLU A 46 -10.76 -17.78 -4.29
N LEU A 47 -10.99 -16.50 -4.03
CA LEU A 47 -11.19 -15.97 -2.69
C LEU A 47 -12.43 -16.57 -2.03
N GLU A 48 -13.56 -16.66 -2.74
CA GLU A 48 -14.81 -17.28 -2.25
C GLU A 48 -14.63 -18.77 -1.95
N ARG A 49 -13.91 -19.49 -2.81
CA ARG A 49 -13.60 -20.91 -2.60
C ARG A 49 -12.75 -21.12 -1.35
N LEU A 50 -11.73 -20.26 -1.15
CA LEU A 50 -10.91 -20.29 0.04
C LEU A 50 -11.74 -19.98 1.30
N ALA A 51 -12.55 -18.92 1.25
CA ALA A 51 -13.42 -18.51 2.35
C ALA A 51 -14.37 -19.63 2.77
N ALA A 52 -14.96 -20.33 1.80
CA ALA A 52 -15.84 -21.47 2.05
C ALA A 52 -15.09 -22.67 2.64
N ALA A 53 -13.93 -23.01 2.08
CA ALA A 53 -13.14 -24.19 2.51
C ALA A 53 -12.60 -24.03 3.95
N GLU A 54 -12.12 -22.84 4.29
CA GLU A 54 -11.55 -22.54 5.61
C GLU A 54 -12.56 -21.87 6.59
N LYS A 55 -13.81 -21.67 6.16
CA LYS A 55 -14.87 -21.00 6.94
C LYS A 55 -14.47 -19.60 7.42
N LEU A 56 -13.86 -18.81 6.53
CA LEU A 56 -13.37 -17.48 6.83
C LEU A 56 -14.45 -16.42 6.57
N ALA A 57 -14.45 -15.35 7.38
CA ALA A 57 -15.26 -14.15 7.12
C ALA A 57 -14.52 -13.23 6.13
N LEU A 58 -14.36 -13.71 4.89
CA LEU A 58 -13.62 -13.07 3.81
C LEU A 58 -14.53 -12.90 2.59
N ARG A 59 -14.65 -11.66 2.07
CA ARG A 59 -15.57 -11.29 1.00
C ARG A 59 -14.88 -10.36 0.01
N ALA A 60 -15.27 -10.44 -1.26
CA ALA A 60 -14.90 -9.45 -2.26
C ALA A 60 -15.88 -8.27 -2.23
N VAL A 61 -15.39 -7.08 -2.56
CA VAL A 61 -16.23 -5.90 -2.82
C VAL A 61 -15.69 -5.18 -4.05
N GLU A 62 -16.62 -4.77 -4.94
CA GLU A 62 -16.26 -3.94 -6.08
C GLU A 62 -15.73 -2.60 -5.59
N MET A 63 -14.47 -2.30 -5.91
CA MET A 63 -13.81 -1.06 -5.50
C MET A 63 -12.75 -0.66 -6.53
N ASP A 64 -13.10 0.21 -7.45
CA ASP A 64 -12.12 0.92 -8.25
C ASP A 64 -11.64 2.15 -7.48
N VAL A 65 -10.40 2.14 -7.03
CA VAL A 65 -9.79 3.25 -6.27
C VAL A 65 -9.55 4.50 -7.13
N GLY A 66 -9.66 4.39 -8.45
CA GLY A 66 -9.67 5.51 -9.40
C GLY A 66 -11.00 6.25 -9.46
N ASP A 67 -12.09 5.67 -8.95
CA ASP A 67 -13.44 6.23 -8.96
C ASP A 67 -13.97 6.48 -7.56
N GLN A 68 -14.25 7.76 -7.22
CA GLN A 68 -14.77 8.12 -5.90
C GLN A 68 -16.12 7.46 -5.60
N ALA A 69 -17.01 7.37 -6.60
CA ALA A 69 -18.34 6.78 -6.39
C ALA A 69 -18.27 5.27 -6.10
N ALA A 70 -17.37 4.55 -6.78
CA ALA A 70 -17.11 3.14 -6.51
C ALA A 70 -16.53 2.93 -5.11
N VAL A 71 -15.60 3.79 -4.69
CA VAL A 71 -15.03 3.78 -3.33
C VAL A 71 -16.09 4.04 -2.27
N ASP A 72 -16.92 5.07 -2.46
CA ASP A 72 -17.99 5.42 -1.52
C ASP A 72 -19.00 4.27 -1.37
N ALA A 73 -19.41 3.64 -2.47
CA ALA A 73 -20.32 2.49 -2.48
C ALA A 73 -19.70 1.27 -1.76
N ALA A 74 -18.41 1.00 -2.00
CA ALA A 74 -17.72 -0.09 -1.35
C ALA A 74 -17.63 0.10 0.18
N ILE A 75 -17.22 1.28 0.64
CA ILE A 75 -17.14 1.58 2.08
C ILE A 75 -18.53 1.54 2.71
N ALA A 76 -19.57 2.07 2.05
CA ALA A 76 -20.94 1.97 2.53
C ALA A 76 -21.39 0.51 2.70
N THR A 77 -21.06 -0.37 1.74
CA THR A 77 -21.33 -1.82 1.81
C THR A 77 -20.64 -2.46 3.01
N VAL A 78 -19.35 -2.18 3.21
CA VAL A 78 -18.56 -2.71 4.33
C VAL A 78 -19.16 -2.30 5.68
N VAL A 79 -19.53 -1.03 5.83
CA VAL A 79 -20.10 -0.49 7.06
C VAL A 79 -21.52 -1.04 7.31
N ALA A 80 -22.34 -1.16 6.28
CA ALA A 80 -23.71 -1.69 6.39
C ALA A 80 -23.72 -3.15 6.85
N ASP A 81 -22.81 -3.97 6.35
CA ASP A 81 -22.74 -5.41 6.71
C ASP A 81 -22.06 -5.63 8.06
N GLY A 82 -20.94 -4.93 8.33
CA GLY A 82 -20.15 -5.10 9.56
C GLY A 82 -20.61 -4.24 10.75
N GLY A 83 -21.52 -3.30 10.55
CA GLY A 83 -21.96 -2.31 11.55
C GLY A 83 -20.86 -1.30 11.92
N ARG A 84 -19.62 -1.51 11.48
CA ARG A 84 -18.45 -0.65 11.74
C ARG A 84 -17.35 -0.90 10.74
N LEU A 85 -16.40 0.01 10.67
CA LEU A 85 -15.12 -0.15 9.98
C LEU A 85 -14.00 0.08 11.01
N ASP A 86 -13.03 -0.82 11.11
CA ASP A 86 -11.93 -0.72 12.08
C ASP A 86 -10.59 -0.42 11.44
N VAL A 87 -10.32 -1.01 10.28
CA VAL A 87 -9.02 -0.93 9.62
C VAL A 87 -9.19 -0.70 8.12
N VAL A 88 -8.41 0.23 7.60
CA VAL A 88 -8.21 0.42 6.16
C VAL A 88 -6.76 0.09 5.83
N VAL A 89 -6.56 -0.80 4.86
CA VAL A 89 -5.23 -1.11 4.32
C VAL A 89 -5.14 -0.52 2.91
N HIS A 90 -4.38 0.58 2.77
CA HIS A 90 -4.02 1.16 1.48
C HIS A 90 -2.92 0.32 0.84
N ASN A 91 -3.31 -0.59 -0.05
CA ASN A 91 -2.38 -1.48 -0.73
C ASN A 91 -2.44 -1.31 -2.26
N ALA A 92 -3.53 -0.78 -2.80
CA ALA A 92 -3.64 -0.56 -4.24
C ALA A 92 -2.50 0.31 -4.75
N GLY A 93 -1.82 -0.14 -5.79
CA GLY A 93 -0.70 0.57 -6.40
C GLY A 93 -0.35 -0.02 -7.75
N HIS A 94 0.40 0.76 -8.54
CA HIS A 94 0.86 0.37 -9.86
C HIS A 94 2.28 0.84 -10.08
N MET A 95 3.09 0.00 -10.73
CA MET A 95 4.47 0.29 -11.07
C MET A 95 4.62 0.55 -12.56
N VAL A 96 5.59 1.38 -12.91
CA VAL A 96 6.00 1.63 -14.29
C VAL A 96 7.50 1.54 -14.42
N LEU A 97 7.97 1.15 -15.60
CA LEU A 97 9.38 0.92 -15.90
C LEU A 97 9.72 1.52 -17.26
N GLY A 98 10.74 2.35 -17.30
CA GLY A 98 11.25 2.97 -18.53
C GLY A 98 11.93 4.31 -18.28
N PRO A 99 12.58 4.92 -19.30
CA PRO A 99 13.19 6.23 -19.20
C PRO A 99 12.17 7.28 -18.77
N VAL A 100 12.48 8.09 -17.78
CA VAL A 100 11.54 9.09 -17.23
C VAL A 100 11.09 10.08 -18.31
N GLU A 101 11.98 10.51 -19.19
CA GLU A 101 11.66 11.44 -20.30
C GLU A 101 10.62 10.87 -21.29
N ALA A 102 10.54 9.54 -21.40
CA ALA A 102 9.63 8.88 -22.35
C ALA A 102 8.18 8.78 -21.81
N PHE A 103 7.95 9.01 -20.51
CA PHE A 103 6.60 9.08 -19.94
C PHE A 103 5.99 10.46 -20.24
N THR A 104 4.75 10.47 -20.73
CA THR A 104 4.01 11.75 -20.90
C THR A 104 3.57 12.30 -19.53
N PRO A 105 3.29 13.63 -19.44
CA PRO A 105 2.72 14.20 -18.21
C PRO A 105 1.44 13.51 -17.76
N GLU A 106 0.59 13.06 -18.71
CA GLU A 106 -0.65 12.33 -18.44
C GLU A 106 -0.35 10.98 -17.78
N GLN A 107 0.63 10.22 -18.27
CA GLN A 107 1.06 8.97 -17.66
C GLN A 107 1.62 9.19 -16.23
N ILE A 108 2.35 10.29 -16.01
CA ILE A 108 2.79 10.66 -14.66
C ILE A 108 1.58 10.94 -13.77
N ALA A 109 0.58 11.67 -14.27
CA ALA A 109 -0.65 11.96 -13.52
C ALA A 109 -1.42 10.66 -13.18
N GLU A 110 -1.52 9.70 -14.12
CA GLU A 110 -2.16 8.40 -13.90
C GLU A 110 -1.45 7.59 -12.80
N ILE A 111 -0.11 7.59 -12.77
CA ILE A 111 0.65 6.90 -11.73
C ILE A 111 0.37 7.53 -10.35
N TYR A 112 0.32 8.86 -10.29
CA TYR A 112 -0.06 9.56 -9.06
C TYR A 112 -1.51 9.31 -8.69
N ASP A 113 -2.41 9.23 -9.66
CA ASP A 113 -3.83 8.95 -9.40
C ASP A 113 -4.02 7.60 -8.71
N VAL A 114 -3.34 6.57 -9.19
CA VAL A 114 -3.45 5.21 -8.62
C VAL A 114 -2.69 5.06 -7.30
N ASN A 115 -1.48 5.62 -7.16
CA ASN A 115 -0.64 5.37 -5.98
C ASN A 115 -0.84 6.40 -4.87
N VAL A 116 -1.32 7.61 -5.17
CA VAL A 116 -1.43 8.72 -4.21
C VAL A 116 -2.88 9.17 -4.05
N VAL A 117 -3.52 9.62 -5.12
CA VAL A 117 -4.86 10.20 -5.05
C VAL A 117 -5.92 9.16 -4.67
N SER A 118 -5.72 7.91 -5.04
CA SER A 118 -6.57 6.80 -4.64
C SER A 118 -6.69 6.67 -3.11
N THR A 119 -5.59 6.86 -2.38
CA THR A 119 -5.59 6.80 -0.91
C THR A 119 -6.44 7.93 -0.31
N GLN A 120 -6.42 9.11 -0.96
CA GLN A 120 -7.26 10.25 -0.58
C GLN A 120 -8.75 9.93 -0.80
N ARG A 121 -9.12 9.29 -1.93
CA ARG A 121 -10.52 8.87 -2.17
C ARG A 121 -11.00 7.92 -1.09
N VAL A 122 -10.22 6.90 -0.77
CA VAL A 122 -10.55 5.92 0.26
C VAL A 122 -10.64 6.57 1.64
N ASN A 123 -9.71 7.46 2.00
CA ASN A 123 -9.75 8.19 3.27
C ASN A 123 -11.00 9.09 3.38
N ARG A 124 -11.39 9.77 2.30
CA ARG A 124 -12.61 10.58 2.31
C ARG A 124 -13.86 9.77 2.60
N ALA A 125 -13.95 8.55 2.12
CA ALA A 125 -15.07 7.64 2.40
C ALA A 125 -14.99 7.00 3.81
N ALA A 126 -13.80 6.56 4.23
CA ALA A 126 -13.62 5.79 5.47
C ALA A 126 -13.54 6.66 6.74
N LEU A 127 -12.83 7.80 6.68
CA LEU A 127 -12.54 8.61 7.86
C LEU A 127 -13.76 9.17 8.59
N PRO A 128 -14.90 9.53 7.96
CA PRO A 128 -16.10 9.91 8.70
C PRO A 128 -16.54 8.83 9.71
N HIS A 129 -16.46 7.56 9.34
CA HIS A 129 -16.80 6.42 10.21
C HIS A 129 -15.77 6.25 11.34
N LEU A 130 -14.48 6.23 11.01
CA LEU A 130 -13.40 6.07 12.00
C LEU A 130 -13.40 7.23 13.03
N ARG A 131 -13.61 8.47 12.57
CA ARG A 131 -13.69 9.64 13.45
C ARG A 131 -14.90 9.59 14.37
N ALA A 132 -16.07 9.16 13.86
CA ALA A 132 -17.28 9.00 14.67
C ALA A 132 -17.08 7.94 15.77
N GLN A 133 -16.34 6.88 15.48
CA GLN A 133 -15.96 5.82 16.41
C GLN A 133 -14.89 6.26 17.43
N ARG A 134 -14.12 7.31 17.12
CA ARG A 134 -12.90 7.72 17.84
C ARG A 134 -11.90 6.56 17.99
N ASP A 135 -11.90 5.68 17.02
CA ASP A 135 -11.06 4.50 16.96
C ASP A 135 -10.88 4.07 15.51
N GLY A 136 -9.70 3.56 15.18
CA GLY A 136 -9.41 3.05 13.86
C GLY A 136 -7.91 2.88 13.61
N LEU A 137 -7.60 2.26 12.48
CA LEU A 137 -6.23 2.08 12.01
C LEU A 137 -6.17 2.29 10.49
N LEU A 138 -5.27 3.15 10.05
CA LEU A 138 -4.84 3.23 8.65
C LEU A 138 -3.49 2.52 8.50
N VAL A 139 -3.45 1.48 7.69
CA VAL A 139 -2.21 0.82 7.27
C VAL A 139 -1.89 1.24 5.85
N TRP A 140 -0.71 1.78 5.62
CA TRP A 140 -0.25 2.20 4.30
C TRP A 140 0.84 1.24 3.83
N VAL A 141 0.62 0.59 2.70
CA VAL A 141 1.65 -0.26 2.08
C VAL A 141 2.50 0.64 1.18
N GLY A 142 3.51 1.25 1.80
CA GLY A 142 4.50 2.09 1.15
C GLY A 142 5.50 1.28 0.31
N SER A 143 6.73 1.74 0.28
CA SER A 143 7.83 1.04 -0.41
C SER A 143 9.18 1.57 0.06
N SER A 144 10.20 0.71 0.10
CA SER A 144 11.60 1.11 0.27
C SER A 144 12.05 2.08 -0.82
N SER A 145 11.46 2.01 -2.02
CA SER A 145 11.71 2.91 -3.14
C SER A 145 11.46 4.40 -2.84
N SER A 146 10.75 4.72 -1.75
CA SER A 146 10.54 6.12 -1.34
C SER A 146 11.80 6.78 -0.78
N ARG A 147 12.76 6.01 -0.26
CA ARG A 147 13.97 6.51 0.44
C ARG A 147 15.22 5.66 0.22
N GLY A 148 15.11 4.45 -0.33
CA GLY A 148 16.22 3.54 -0.57
C GLY A 148 17.05 3.89 -1.80
N GLY A 149 17.80 2.92 -2.30
CA GLY A 149 18.53 3.03 -3.56
C GLY A 149 17.60 3.46 -4.70
N THR A 150 18.07 4.35 -5.54
CA THR A 150 17.27 4.93 -6.64
C THR A 150 17.85 4.54 -8.00
N PRO A 151 17.63 3.30 -8.47
CA PRO A 151 18.08 2.88 -9.79
C PRO A 151 17.34 3.67 -10.89
N PRO A 152 17.91 3.81 -12.09
CA PRO A 152 17.25 4.45 -13.21
C PRO A 152 16.00 3.67 -13.65
N TYR A 153 15.15 4.30 -14.45
CA TYR A 153 13.95 3.76 -15.11
C TYR A 153 12.73 3.50 -14.21
N LEU A 154 12.81 3.78 -12.92
CA LEU A 154 11.68 3.64 -11.96
C LEU A 154 11.21 5.00 -11.39
N GLY A 155 11.73 6.12 -11.93
CA GLY A 155 11.53 7.45 -11.38
C GLY A 155 10.08 7.85 -11.10
N PRO A 156 9.13 7.68 -12.03
CA PRO A 156 7.72 8.06 -11.80
C PRO A 156 7.07 7.27 -10.66
N TYR A 157 7.37 5.98 -10.56
CA TYR A 157 6.88 5.14 -9.46
C TYR A 157 7.48 5.55 -8.11
N PHE A 158 8.79 5.81 -8.05
CA PHE A 158 9.48 6.24 -6.83
C PHE A 158 8.93 7.59 -6.34
N ALA A 159 8.71 8.53 -7.26
CA ALA A 159 8.12 9.81 -6.92
C ALA A 159 6.69 9.65 -6.35
N ALA A 160 5.86 8.79 -6.94
CA ALA A 160 4.51 8.53 -6.45
C ALA A 160 4.53 7.87 -5.06
N LYS A 161 5.39 6.86 -4.83
CA LYS A 161 5.52 6.22 -3.51
C LYS A 161 6.06 7.17 -2.43
N ALA A 162 6.96 8.09 -2.80
CA ALA A 162 7.39 9.17 -1.88
C ALA A 162 6.24 10.14 -1.56
N GLY A 163 5.38 10.45 -2.53
CA GLY A 163 4.17 11.24 -2.33
C GLY A 163 3.15 10.55 -1.40
N GLU A 164 2.93 9.26 -1.58
CA GLU A 164 2.08 8.44 -0.70
C GLU A 164 2.62 8.45 0.75
N ASP A 165 3.93 8.22 0.94
CA ASP A 165 4.58 8.26 2.26
C ASP A 165 4.39 9.63 2.94
N ALA A 166 4.58 10.71 2.20
CA ALA A 166 4.38 12.07 2.73
C ALA A 166 2.94 12.32 3.19
N LEU A 167 1.93 11.82 2.45
CA LEU A 167 0.53 11.89 2.87
C LEU A 167 0.28 11.06 4.12
N ALA A 168 0.81 9.85 4.19
CA ALA A 168 0.65 8.97 5.35
C ALA A 168 1.22 9.63 6.63
N VAL A 169 2.39 10.25 6.52
CA VAL A 169 3.03 11.00 7.63
C VAL A 169 2.17 12.18 8.10
N SER A 170 1.54 12.93 7.17
CA SER A 170 0.65 14.03 7.49
C SER A 170 -0.62 13.53 8.17
N TYR A 171 -1.28 12.53 7.58
CA TYR A 171 -2.48 11.92 8.14
C TYR A 171 -2.28 11.38 9.56
N ALA A 172 -1.12 10.79 9.85
CA ALA A 172 -0.80 10.27 11.17
C ALA A 172 -0.94 11.35 12.27
N ALA A 173 -0.44 12.55 12.00
CA ALA A 173 -0.54 13.66 12.95
C ALA A 173 -1.96 14.24 13.02
N GLU A 174 -2.60 14.45 11.86
CA GLU A 174 -3.94 15.05 11.78
C GLU A 174 -5.02 14.15 12.42
N LEU A 175 -4.83 12.84 12.41
CA LEU A 175 -5.78 11.86 12.92
C LEU A 175 -5.53 11.47 14.39
N ALA A 176 -4.39 11.83 14.96
CA ALA A 176 -4.02 11.46 16.32
C ALA A 176 -5.08 11.84 17.36
N ARG A 177 -5.56 13.08 17.35
CA ARG A 177 -6.59 13.55 18.30
C ARG A 177 -7.97 12.94 18.08
N PHE A 178 -8.21 12.29 16.92
CA PHE A 178 -9.42 11.50 16.69
C PHE A 178 -9.29 10.05 17.19
N GLY A 179 -8.14 9.70 17.77
CA GLY A 179 -7.89 8.35 18.28
C GLY A 179 -7.68 7.32 17.16
N ILE A 180 -7.25 7.75 15.98
CA ILE A 180 -6.98 6.87 14.83
C ILE A 180 -5.48 6.67 14.69
N ASP A 181 -5.04 5.41 14.71
CA ASP A 181 -3.65 5.01 14.49
C ASP A 181 -3.27 5.04 13.00
N THR A 182 -2.01 5.24 12.74
CA THR A 182 -1.41 5.11 11.41
C THR A 182 -0.13 4.29 11.49
N THR A 183 -0.02 3.27 10.64
CA THR A 183 1.22 2.51 10.45
C THR A 183 1.58 2.48 8.97
N ILE A 184 2.84 2.75 8.64
CA ILE A 184 3.39 2.64 7.30
C ILE A 184 4.21 1.36 7.24
N VAL A 185 3.77 0.40 6.44
CA VAL A 185 4.50 -0.83 6.15
C VAL A 185 5.34 -0.59 4.91
N VAL A 186 6.63 -0.85 4.99
CA VAL A 186 7.61 -0.52 3.95
C VAL A 186 8.23 -1.82 3.41
N PRO A 187 7.60 -2.43 2.38
CA PRO A 187 8.21 -3.55 1.68
C PRO A 187 9.43 -3.11 0.87
N GLY A 188 10.45 -3.95 0.87
CA GLY A 188 11.54 -3.90 -0.10
C GLY A 188 11.21 -4.65 -1.39
N SER A 189 12.25 -5.05 -2.11
CA SER A 189 12.10 -5.81 -3.34
C SER A 189 11.80 -7.28 -3.08
N PHE A 190 10.71 -7.78 -3.68
CA PHE A 190 10.36 -9.20 -3.70
C PHE A 190 10.27 -9.68 -5.15
N THR A 191 11.03 -10.72 -5.49
CA THR A 191 11.08 -11.30 -6.84
C THR A 191 10.02 -12.36 -7.07
N HIS A 192 9.48 -12.93 -5.99
CA HIS A 192 8.45 -13.95 -6.01
C HIS A 192 7.25 -13.55 -5.15
N GLY A 193 6.08 -14.06 -5.48
CA GLY A 193 4.83 -13.79 -4.74
C GLY A 193 4.17 -12.45 -5.06
N THR A 194 4.77 -11.64 -5.94
CA THR A 194 4.19 -10.40 -6.46
C THR A 194 4.28 -10.35 -7.98
N ASN A 195 3.38 -9.58 -8.61
CA ASN A 195 3.34 -9.40 -10.07
C ASN A 195 3.79 -7.99 -10.50
N HIS A 196 4.45 -7.24 -9.62
CA HIS A 196 4.76 -5.83 -9.85
C HIS A 196 5.56 -5.60 -11.14
N PHE A 197 6.69 -6.29 -11.31
CA PHE A 197 7.52 -6.16 -12.51
C PHE A 197 6.84 -6.72 -13.76
N ALA A 198 6.18 -7.87 -13.65
CA ALA A 198 5.50 -8.51 -14.79
C ALA A 198 4.32 -7.68 -15.36
N HIS A 199 3.73 -6.80 -14.55
CA HIS A 199 2.62 -5.93 -14.94
C HIS A 199 2.98 -4.45 -14.90
N ALA A 200 4.29 -4.10 -14.91
CA ALA A 200 4.72 -2.72 -14.97
C ALA A 200 4.23 -2.05 -16.28
N GLY A 201 3.73 -0.82 -16.15
CA GLY A 201 3.42 -0.01 -17.31
C GLY A 201 4.71 0.51 -17.98
N HIS A 202 4.61 0.84 -19.26
CA HIS A 202 5.73 1.35 -20.06
C HIS A 202 5.44 2.76 -20.59
N PRO A 203 6.48 3.53 -20.95
CA PRO A 203 6.31 4.87 -21.49
C PRO A 203 5.60 4.84 -22.86
N ALA A 204 4.89 5.90 -23.18
CA ALA A 204 4.16 6.03 -24.45
C ALA A 204 5.06 6.58 -25.57
N ASP A 205 6.09 7.37 -25.27
CA ASP A 205 7.01 7.91 -26.29
C ASP A 205 8.10 6.89 -26.64
N THR A 206 7.74 5.98 -27.56
CA THR A 206 8.67 4.94 -28.05
C THR A 206 9.88 5.51 -28.80
N ARG A 207 9.81 6.74 -29.35
CA ARG A 207 10.93 7.39 -30.02
C ARG A 207 11.99 7.80 -29.01
N VAL A 208 11.58 8.38 -27.88
CA VAL A 208 12.49 8.72 -26.78
C VAL A 208 13.04 7.44 -26.15
N GLU A 209 12.19 6.44 -25.91
CA GLU A 209 12.63 5.13 -25.39
C GLU A 209 13.72 4.50 -26.27
N ALA A 210 13.54 4.52 -27.60
CA ALA A 210 14.55 4.02 -28.55
C ALA A 210 15.86 4.82 -28.52
N ALA A 211 15.82 6.12 -28.26
CA ALA A 211 17.03 6.94 -28.13
C ALA A 211 17.83 6.57 -26.87
N TYR A 212 17.13 6.26 -25.78
CA TYR A 212 17.77 5.73 -24.55
C TYR A 212 18.34 4.34 -24.78
N GLU A 213 17.59 3.44 -25.45
CA GLU A 213 18.08 2.10 -25.77
C GLU A 213 19.32 2.12 -26.67
N ALA A 214 19.37 3.02 -27.65
CA ALA A 214 20.55 3.20 -28.50
C ALA A 214 21.80 3.63 -27.71
N ARG A 215 21.64 4.31 -26.57
CA ARG A 215 22.76 4.78 -25.72
C ARG A 215 23.08 3.81 -24.58
N TYR A 216 22.04 3.15 -24.04
CA TYR A 216 22.12 2.30 -22.86
C TYR A 216 21.55 0.90 -23.14
N ALA A 217 22.01 0.29 -24.25
CA ALA A 217 21.49 -0.98 -24.75
C ALA A 217 21.34 -2.05 -23.63
N GLY A 218 20.11 -2.54 -23.44
CA GLY A 218 19.76 -3.56 -22.48
C GLY A 218 19.84 -3.12 -21.02
N LEU A 219 19.98 -1.82 -20.71
CA LEU A 219 20.11 -1.36 -19.31
C LEU A 219 18.82 -1.55 -18.53
N VAL A 220 17.64 -1.44 -19.16
CA VAL A 220 16.34 -1.67 -18.51
C VAL A 220 16.27 -3.09 -17.93
N ASP A 221 16.60 -4.08 -18.76
CA ASP A 221 16.62 -5.49 -18.34
C ASP A 221 17.67 -5.74 -17.25
N GLN A 222 18.88 -5.18 -17.42
CA GLN A 222 19.95 -5.27 -16.41
C GLN A 222 19.55 -4.67 -15.07
N VAL A 223 18.81 -3.56 -15.04
CA VAL A 223 18.30 -2.97 -13.79
C VAL A 223 17.34 -3.95 -13.11
N GLY A 224 16.40 -4.53 -13.84
CA GLY A 224 15.47 -5.53 -13.31
C GLY A 224 16.19 -6.74 -12.73
N GLU A 225 17.13 -7.33 -13.50
CA GLU A 225 17.92 -8.50 -13.08
C GLU A 225 18.78 -8.22 -11.84
N ARG A 226 19.44 -7.05 -11.79
CA ARG A 226 20.31 -6.69 -10.66
C ARG A 226 19.50 -6.38 -9.39
N LEU A 227 18.34 -5.75 -9.52
CA LEU A 227 17.44 -5.55 -8.38
C LEU A 227 16.88 -6.88 -7.87
N ALA A 228 16.53 -7.78 -8.80
CA ALA A 228 16.08 -9.12 -8.43
C ALA A 228 17.17 -9.92 -7.68
N ALA A 229 18.43 -9.76 -8.08
CA ALA A 229 19.56 -10.44 -7.45
C ALA A 229 19.90 -9.93 -6.03
N LEU A 230 19.38 -8.77 -5.61
CA LEU A 230 19.55 -8.28 -4.23
C LEU A 230 18.65 -9.01 -3.24
N ALA A 231 17.49 -9.49 -3.68
CA ALA A 231 16.60 -10.23 -2.82
C ALA A 231 17.13 -11.67 -2.61
N PRO A 232 17.21 -12.15 -1.35
CA PRO A 232 17.57 -13.55 -1.10
C PRO A 232 16.58 -14.50 -1.79
N PRO A 233 17.03 -15.70 -2.22
CA PRO A 233 16.16 -16.67 -2.92
C PRO A 233 14.97 -17.16 -2.09
N ASP A 234 15.07 -17.08 -0.78
CA ASP A 234 14.05 -17.46 0.21
C ASP A 234 13.19 -16.27 0.70
N ALA A 235 13.34 -15.09 0.08
CA ALA A 235 12.51 -13.93 0.40
C ALA A 235 11.02 -14.23 0.13
N ASP A 236 10.22 -14.28 1.19
CA ASP A 236 8.80 -14.61 1.12
C ASP A 236 7.94 -13.34 1.21
N ALA A 237 7.22 -13.02 0.13
CA ALA A 237 6.27 -11.90 0.08
C ALA A 237 5.15 -12.01 1.15
N ASN A 238 4.90 -13.21 1.69
CA ASN A 238 3.94 -13.40 2.76
C ASN A 238 4.36 -12.72 4.07
N GLU A 239 5.64 -12.45 4.28
CA GLU A 239 6.13 -11.72 5.46
C GLU A 239 5.54 -10.31 5.56
N VAL A 240 5.23 -9.67 4.43
CA VAL A 240 4.53 -8.37 4.40
C VAL A 240 3.12 -8.52 4.95
N ALA A 241 2.39 -9.54 4.52
CA ALA A 241 1.03 -9.82 5.02
C ALA A 241 1.03 -10.17 6.51
N LEU A 242 1.98 -10.97 6.96
CA LEU A 242 2.15 -11.32 8.38
C LEU A 242 2.54 -10.10 9.22
N ALA A 243 3.35 -9.18 8.70
CA ALA A 243 3.67 -7.93 9.38
C ALA A 243 2.42 -7.05 9.54
N ILE A 244 1.60 -6.93 8.50
CA ILE A 244 0.31 -6.21 8.57
C ILE A 244 -0.60 -6.87 9.62
N ALA A 245 -0.69 -8.19 9.65
CA ALA A 245 -1.48 -8.92 10.64
C ALA A 245 -0.99 -8.65 12.08
N ARG A 246 0.33 -8.65 12.30
CA ARG A 246 0.92 -8.27 13.61
C ARG A 246 0.57 -6.83 14.00
N VAL A 247 0.63 -5.87 13.07
CA VAL A 247 0.22 -4.48 13.33
C VAL A 247 -1.26 -4.40 13.72
N VAL A 248 -2.14 -5.12 13.02
CA VAL A 248 -3.57 -5.16 13.31
C VAL A 248 -3.86 -5.79 14.69
N ALA A 249 -3.08 -6.80 15.09
CA ALA A 249 -3.19 -7.46 16.39
C ALA A 249 -2.66 -6.58 17.56
N THR A 250 -1.74 -5.67 17.28
CA THR A 250 -1.14 -4.77 18.29
C THR A 250 -2.21 -3.81 18.85
N PRO A 251 -2.25 -3.58 20.18
CA PRO A 251 -3.18 -2.64 20.79
C PRO A 251 -3.04 -1.22 20.25
N LYS A 252 -4.14 -0.45 20.30
CA LYS A 252 -4.15 0.97 19.97
C LYS A 252 -3.11 1.74 20.79
N GLY A 253 -2.36 2.62 20.13
CA GLY A 253 -1.30 3.44 20.74
C GLY A 253 0.04 2.73 20.95
N GLU A 254 0.09 1.41 20.79
CA GLU A 254 1.32 0.60 20.87
C GLU A 254 1.84 0.21 19.49
N ARG A 255 1.08 0.49 18.42
CA ARG A 255 1.42 0.15 17.06
C ARG A 255 2.65 0.93 16.59
N PRO A 256 3.60 0.27 15.90
CA PRO A 256 4.75 0.97 15.34
C PRO A 256 4.28 1.95 14.24
N PHE A 257 4.88 3.13 14.22
CA PHE A 257 4.61 4.11 13.16
C PHE A 257 5.08 3.60 11.78
N ARG A 258 6.21 2.86 11.76
CA ARG A 258 6.78 2.28 10.54
C ARG A 258 7.28 0.85 10.79
N VAL A 259 7.09 -0.02 9.80
CA VAL A 259 7.57 -1.41 9.82
C VAL A 259 8.26 -1.71 8.50
N HIS A 260 9.51 -2.10 8.55
CA HIS A 260 10.31 -2.46 7.39
C HIS A 260 10.30 -3.97 7.16
N ILE A 261 10.05 -4.39 5.93
CA ILE A 261 10.16 -5.76 5.46
C ILE A 261 10.96 -5.73 4.17
N ASP A 262 12.26 -5.51 4.29
CA ASP A 262 13.17 -5.37 3.16
C ASP A 262 14.26 -6.42 3.20
N PRO A 263 14.08 -7.56 2.51
CA PRO A 263 15.09 -8.62 2.46
C PRO A 263 16.35 -8.22 1.67
N ALA A 264 16.25 -7.17 0.84
CA ALA A 264 17.37 -6.68 0.03
C ALA A 264 18.29 -5.70 0.78
N HIS A 265 17.83 -5.13 1.90
CA HIS A 265 18.56 -4.12 2.68
C HIS A 265 19.05 -2.95 1.80
N ASP A 266 18.15 -2.33 1.05
CA ASP A 266 18.47 -1.27 0.09
C ASP A 266 18.83 0.09 0.70
N GLY A 267 18.87 0.16 2.04
CA GLY A 267 19.23 1.36 2.83
C GLY A 267 18.06 2.29 3.14
N ALA A 268 16.83 1.96 2.73
CA ALA A 268 15.66 2.78 3.01
C ALA A 268 15.39 2.90 4.51
N GLU A 269 15.57 1.83 5.27
CA GLU A 269 15.31 1.79 6.72
C GLU A 269 16.11 2.86 7.46
N GLU A 270 17.42 2.99 7.21
CA GLU A 270 18.29 4.00 7.84
C GLU A 270 17.81 5.43 7.56
N VAL A 271 17.39 5.70 6.33
CA VAL A 271 16.89 7.03 5.93
C VAL A 271 15.55 7.33 6.59
N PHE A 272 14.65 6.37 6.65
CA PHE A 272 13.36 6.51 7.33
C PHE A 272 13.52 6.70 8.82
N GLU A 273 14.39 5.94 9.50
CA GLU A 273 14.67 6.09 10.93
C GLU A 273 15.20 7.48 11.26
N LEU A 274 16.11 8.01 10.42
CA LEU A 274 16.61 9.38 10.56
C LEU A 274 15.46 10.38 10.40
N GLY A 275 14.62 10.24 9.38
CA GLY A 275 13.49 11.13 9.13
C GLY A 275 12.46 11.10 10.26
N ASP A 276 12.11 9.91 10.73
CA ASP A 276 11.14 9.71 11.81
C ASP A 276 11.68 10.26 13.16
N ARG A 277 13.00 10.16 13.40
CA ARG A 277 13.64 10.81 14.55
C ARG A 277 13.55 12.34 14.46
N ILE A 278 13.92 12.91 13.31
CA ILE A 278 13.84 14.36 13.07
C ILE A 278 12.40 14.85 13.25
N ARG A 279 11.42 14.08 12.76
CA ARG A 279 10.00 14.38 12.95
C ARG A 279 9.64 14.45 14.44
N ARG A 280 10.01 13.46 15.23
CA ARG A 280 9.75 13.45 16.69
C ARG A 280 10.38 14.67 17.38
N ASP A 281 11.65 14.93 17.11
CA ASP A 281 12.38 16.05 17.69
C ASP A 281 11.74 17.40 17.29
N PHE A 282 11.28 17.54 16.06
CA PHE A 282 10.61 18.74 15.58
C PHE A 282 9.27 18.96 16.29
N TYR A 283 8.43 17.91 16.43
CA TYR A 283 7.16 18.01 17.16
C TYR A 283 7.37 18.39 18.63
N GLY A 284 8.42 17.88 19.29
CA GLY A 284 8.82 18.31 20.63
C GLY A 284 9.17 19.79 20.68
N ARG A 285 9.94 20.29 19.71
CA ARG A 285 10.32 21.70 19.65
C ARG A 285 9.15 22.66 19.44
N ILE A 286 8.11 22.24 18.77
CA ILE A 286 6.91 23.07 18.53
C ILE A 286 5.75 22.78 19.51
N GLY A 287 5.98 21.89 20.52
CA GLY A 287 4.99 21.58 21.56
C GLY A 287 3.78 20.80 21.09
N LEU A 288 3.93 19.93 20.08
CA LEU A 288 2.86 19.11 19.48
C LEU A 288 3.14 17.60 19.56
N GLU A 289 3.84 17.15 20.60
CA GLU A 289 4.19 15.71 20.78
C GLU A 289 2.95 14.81 20.90
N ASP A 290 1.82 15.37 21.33
CA ASP A 290 0.55 14.65 21.41
C ASP A 290 0.06 14.15 20.04
N LEU A 291 0.51 14.76 18.96
CA LEU A 291 0.18 14.34 17.59
C LEU A 291 1.02 13.16 17.07
N LEU A 292 1.97 12.69 17.86
CA LEU A 292 2.80 11.53 17.52
C LEU A 292 2.14 10.18 17.87
N ARG A 293 1.05 10.21 18.64
CA ARG A 293 0.31 9.01 19.08
C ARG A 293 -1.20 9.29 19.07
N PRO A 294 -2.02 8.27 18.80
CA PRO A 294 -3.47 8.44 18.85
C PRO A 294 -3.92 8.77 20.29
N ALA A 295 -4.92 9.63 20.39
CA ALA A 295 -5.58 9.88 21.66
C ALA A 295 -6.28 8.60 22.17
N ALA A 296 -6.39 8.49 23.48
CA ALA A 296 -7.02 7.35 24.15
C ALA A 296 -8.50 7.19 23.78
#